data_981c63501552cee05183049f7df42f8c
#
_entry.id   981c63501552cee05183049f7df42f8c
#
_cell.length_a   1.000
_cell.length_b   1.000
_cell.length_c   1.000
_cell.angle_alpha   90.00
_cell.angle_beta   90.00
_cell.angle_gamma   90.00
#
_symmetry.space_group_name_H-M   'P 1'
#
loop_
_entity.id
_entity.type
_entity.pdbx_description
1 polymer ?
#
loop_
_entity_poly.entity_id
_entity_poly.type
_entity_poly.pdbx_seq_one_letter_code
_entity_poly.pdbx_strand_id
1 'polypeptide(L)'
;DLNETTNSTIKSSISFARIIKADIDFFYVKKPTEVIEKESQLSAMRTINKEYFSIDKKIKTLIEPISKEYNTPINHTFAIGNIKNEIVDYLDKNNPDIVLLGRRKNKIINFMGDRITEFVLKKFKGLILIADDKNCIEPNKEISLGVFNSTNTNSVFVKNIVNSTEKPLKFFKILENSTTLKKESFLDDKKTVEYIFERNNSILKNISNYLSKNNINLVLVERDKNNKNLTESKIKDVIKNLDCSLILTP
;
A
#
# COMPACT_ATOMS: atom_id res chain seq x y z
N ASP A 1 -1.92 11.97 -4.36
CA ASP A 1 -1.30 13.05 -5.16
C ASP A 1 -1.39 12.71 -6.63
N LEU A 2 -1.63 13.73 -7.47
CA LEU A 2 -1.63 13.58 -8.92
C LEU A 2 -0.24 13.91 -9.47
N ASN A 3 0.72 13.00 -9.30
CA ASN A 3 2.10 13.16 -9.76
C ASN A 3 2.62 11.87 -10.40
N GLU A 4 3.85 11.88 -10.91
CA GLU A 4 4.45 10.75 -11.63
C GLU A 4 4.52 9.45 -10.79
N THR A 5 4.70 9.55 -9.45
CA THR A 5 4.73 8.37 -8.58
C THR A 5 3.37 7.69 -8.48
N THR A 6 2.28 8.37 -8.87
CA THR A 6 0.94 7.79 -8.94
C THR A 6 0.84 6.68 -9.97
N ASN A 7 1.60 6.74 -11.06
CA ASN A 7 1.61 5.71 -12.09
C ASN A 7 2.03 4.35 -11.54
N SER A 8 3.07 4.31 -10.71
CA SER A 8 3.53 3.08 -10.04
C SER A 8 2.45 2.52 -9.11
N THR A 9 1.73 3.40 -8.43
CA THR A 9 0.62 3.04 -7.54
C THR A 9 -0.55 2.44 -8.33
N ILE A 10 -0.91 3.04 -9.47
CA ILE A 10 -1.99 2.55 -10.36
C ILE A 10 -1.59 1.19 -10.97
N LYS A 11 -0.38 1.03 -11.46
CA LYS A 11 0.11 -0.27 -11.98
C LYS A 11 0.03 -1.35 -10.92
N SER A 12 0.45 -1.06 -9.69
CA SER A 12 0.33 -2.00 -8.57
C SER A 12 -1.14 -2.33 -8.28
N SER A 13 -2.06 -1.36 -8.33
CA SER A 13 -3.49 -1.62 -8.10
C SER A 13 -4.07 -2.57 -9.16
N ILE A 14 -3.70 -2.40 -10.43
CA ILE A 14 -4.11 -3.29 -11.51
C ILE A 14 -3.59 -4.72 -11.29
N SER A 15 -2.31 -4.87 -10.91
CA SER A 15 -1.74 -6.18 -10.61
C SER A 15 -2.53 -6.92 -9.54
N PHE A 16 -2.83 -6.24 -8.44
CA PHE A 16 -3.61 -6.83 -7.35
C PHE A 16 -5.06 -7.10 -7.74
N ALA A 17 -5.72 -6.14 -8.39
CA ALA A 17 -7.10 -6.30 -8.82
C ALA A 17 -7.30 -7.54 -9.72
N ARG A 18 -6.34 -7.82 -10.60
CA ARG A 18 -6.37 -9.04 -11.43
C ARG A 18 -6.24 -10.33 -10.63
N ILE A 19 -5.35 -10.35 -9.64
CA ILE A 19 -5.11 -11.53 -8.79
C ILE A 19 -6.35 -11.87 -7.97
N ILE A 20 -7.00 -10.85 -7.41
CA ILE A 20 -8.12 -11.04 -6.50
C ILE A 20 -9.49 -10.84 -7.16
N LYS A 21 -9.52 -10.49 -8.45
CA LYS A 21 -10.73 -10.19 -9.23
C LYS A 21 -11.56 -9.06 -8.60
N ALA A 22 -10.91 -7.94 -8.28
CA ALA A 22 -11.52 -6.78 -7.66
C ALA A 22 -11.65 -5.62 -8.65
N ASP A 23 -12.60 -4.72 -8.37
CA ASP A 23 -12.72 -3.43 -9.03
C ASP A 23 -11.74 -2.42 -8.41
N ILE A 24 -11.36 -1.43 -9.23
CA ILE A 24 -10.46 -0.36 -8.80
C ILE A 24 -11.22 0.95 -8.76
N ASP A 25 -11.20 1.60 -7.60
CA ASP A 25 -11.71 2.96 -7.45
C ASP A 25 -10.58 3.90 -7.00
N PHE A 26 -10.28 4.87 -7.85
CA PHE A 26 -9.25 5.87 -7.61
C PHE A 26 -9.86 7.08 -6.89
N PHE A 27 -9.48 7.30 -5.62
CA PHE A 27 -9.97 8.41 -4.82
C PHE A 27 -8.91 9.50 -4.62
N TYR A 28 -9.30 10.75 -4.89
CA TYR A 28 -8.44 11.92 -4.73
C TYR A 28 -9.11 13.01 -3.90
N VAL A 29 -8.38 13.64 -2.99
CA VAL A 29 -8.87 14.79 -2.22
C VAL A 29 -7.97 16.00 -2.45
N LYS A 30 -8.57 17.12 -2.82
CA LYS A 30 -7.92 18.43 -2.92
C LYS A 30 -8.27 19.30 -1.71
N LYS A 31 -7.29 20.01 -1.15
CA LYS A 31 -7.51 20.94 -0.05
C LYS A 31 -8.24 22.19 -0.53
N PRO A 32 -9.23 22.74 0.20
CA PRO A 32 -9.93 23.96 -0.18
C PRO A 32 -9.02 25.19 -0.29
N THR A 33 -7.99 25.28 0.54
CA THR A 33 -7.01 26.37 0.54
C THR A 33 -6.20 26.47 -0.75
N GLU A 34 -6.21 25.41 -1.55
CA GLU A 34 -5.58 25.39 -2.88
C GLU A 34 -6.55 25.86 -3.98
N VAL A 35 -7.81 26.13 -3.64
CA VAL A 35 -8.90 26.42 -4.59
C VAL A 35 -9.42 27.85 -4.46
N ILE A 36 -9.44 28.40 -3.26
CA ILE A 36 -10.07 29.69 -2.98
C ILE A 36 -9.01 30.70 -2.53
N GLU A 37 -8.58 31.57 -3.44
CA GLU A 37 -7.95 32.81 -3.10
C GLU A 37 -9.08 33.87 -3.01
N LYS A 38 -9.04 34.71 -1.95
CA LYS A 38 -9.94 35.83 -1.56
C LYS A 38 -10.79 36.45 -2.67
N GLU A 39 -11.95 35.86 -2.98
CA GLU A 39 -12.86 36.38 -4.02
C GLU A 39 -14.32 36.49 -3.53
N SER A 40 -15.15 37.23 -4.27
CA SER A 40 -16.59 37.30 -4.01
C SER A 40 -17.25 35.92 -4.17
N GLN A 41 -18.42 35.68 -3.52
CA GLN A 41 -19.11 34.38 -3.56
C GLN A 41 -19.37 33.86 -4.99
N LEU A 42 -19.73 34.72 -5.92
CA LEU A 42 -19.98 34.35 -7.33
C LEU A 42 -18.69 33.96 -8.05
N SER A 43 -17.60 34.61 -7.74
CA SER A 43 -16.27 34.31 -8.25
C SER A 43 -15.77 32.98 -7.66
N ALA A 44 -15.97 32.75 -6.36
CA ALA A 44 -15.63 31.52 -5.70
C ALA A 44 -16.37 30.29 -6.30
N MET A 45 -17.66 30.40 -6.63
CA MET A 45 -18.40 29.33 -7.29
C MET A 45 -17.85 29.00 -8.68
N ARG A 46 -17.49 30.02 -9.47
CA ARG A 46 -16.88 29.79 -10.79
C ARG A 46 -15.50 29.17 -10.69
N THR A 47 -14.73 29.53 -9.70
CA THR A 47 -13.39 28.97 -9.43
C THR A 47 -13.51 27.52 -8.99
N ILE A 48 -14.44 27.21 -8.10
CA ILE A 48 -14.72 25.81 -7.69
C ILE A 48 -15.11 24.97 -8.91
N ASN A 49 -16.03 25.43 -9.75
CA ASN A 49 -16.45 24.67 -10.94
C ASN A 49 -15.28 24.45 -11.93
N LYS A 50 -14.45 25.48 -12.18
CA LYS A 50 -13.24 25.32 -13.00
C LYS A 50 -12.29 24.27 -12.41
N GLU A 51 -12.10 24.31 -11.10
CA GLU A 51 -11.25 23.35 -10.40
C GLU A 51 -11.80 21.91 -10.50
N TYR A 52 -13.12 21.73 -10.39
CA TYR A 52 -13.75 20.43 -10.58
C TYR A 52 -13.41 19.83 -11.96
N PHE A 53 -13.60 20.60 -13.04
CA PHE A 53 -13.24 20.15 -14.39
C PHE A 53 -11.73 19.91 -14.54
N SER A 54 -10.90 20.77 -13.93
CA SER A 54 -9.45 20.63 -13.98
C SER A 54 -8.98 19.35 -13.27
N ILE A 55 -9.54 19.05 -12.11
CA ILE A 55 -9.21 17.84 -11.33
C ILE A 55 -9.64 16.59 -12.10
N ASP A 56 -10.89 16.54 -12.59
CA ASP A 56 -11.41 15.42 -13.36
C ASP A 56 -10.54 15.14 -14.58
N LYS A 57 -10.20 16.19 -15.34
CA LYS A 57 -9.31 16.06 -16.50
C LYS A 57 -7.93 15.53 -16.12
N LYS A 58 -7.34 16.03 -15.03
CA LYS A 58 -6.03 15.56 -14.54
C LYS A 58 -6.06 14.10 -14.14
N ILE A 59 -7.10 13.66 -13.42
CA ILE A 59 -7.28 12.27 -13.03
C ILE A 59 -7.39 11.39 -14.27
N LYS A 60 -8.28 11.74 -15.21
CA LYS A 60 -8.45 11.00 -16.47
C LYS A 60 -7.15 10.90 -17.26
N THR A 61 -6.40 11.97 -17.37
CA THR A 61 -5.10 11.99 -18.06
C THR A 61 -4.10 11.01 -17.42
N LEU A 62 -4.18 10.76 -16.11
CA LEU A 62 -3.32 9.79 -15.42
C LEU A 62 -3.81 8.35 -15.57
N ILE A 63 -5.11 8.13 -15.40
CA ILE A 63 -5.64 6.75 -15.30
C ILE A 63 -5.96 6.13 -16.66
N GLU A 64 -6.47 6.91 -17.63
CA GLU A 64 -6.94 6.36 -18.91
C GLU A 64 -5.85 5.67 -19.74
N PRO A 65 -4.62 6.23 -19.87
CA PRO A 65 -3.56 5.55 -20.62
C PRO A 65 -3.23 4.18 -20.02
N ILE A 66 -3.11 4.12 -18.69
CA ILE A 66 -2.76 2.89 -17.98
C ILE A 66 -3.93 1.88 -18.02
N SER A 67 -5.16 2.36 -17.80
CA SER A 67 -6.37 1.55 -17.92
C SER A 67 -6.47 0.89 -19.31
N LYS A 68 -6.19 1.65 -20.38
CA LYS A 68 -6.17 1.15 -21.77
C LYS A 68 -5.02 0.18 -22.01
N GLU A 69 -3.79 0.54 -21.58
CA GLU A 69 -2.61 -0.31 -21.73
C GLU A 69 -2.83 -1.71 -21.15
N TYR A 70 -3.46 -1.77 -19.98
CA TYR A 70 -3.68 -3.03 -19.27
C TYR A 70 -5.09 -3.60 -19.44
N ASN A 71 -5.96 -2.99 -20.24
CA ASN A 71 -7.36 -3.40 -20.42
C ASN A 71 -8.07 -3.69 -19.08
N THR A 72 -7.94 -2.77 -18.15
CA THR A 72 -8.50 -2.89 -16.80
C THR A 72 -9.23 -1.60 -16.44
N PRO A 73 -10.56 -1.63 -16.23
CA PRO A 73 -11.32 -0.43 -15.89
C PRO A 73 -10.90 0.12 -14.53
N ILE A 74 -10.79 1.44 -14.45
CA ILE A 74 -10.51 2.16 -13.22
C ILE A 74 -11.56 3.24 -13.06
N ASN A 75 -12.40 3.11 -12.05
CA ASN A 75 -13.31 4.17 -11.65
C ASN A 75 -12.55 5.26 -10.91
N HIS A 76 -13.07 6.48 -10.91
CA HIS A 76 -12.48 7.54 -10.11
C HIS A 76 -13.53 8.41 -9.44
N THR A 77 -13.19 8.86 -8.26
CA THR A 77 -13.96 9.79 -7.45
C THR A 77 -13.02 10.81 -6.84
N PHE A 78 -13.46 12.04 -6.63
CA PHE A 78 -12.67 13.03 -5.92
C PHE A 78 -13.55 13.95 -5.07
N ALA A 79 -12.92 14.56 -4.06
CA ALA A 79 -13.54 15.52 -3.18
C ALA A 79 -12.66 16.76 -3.01
N ILE A 80 -13.28 17.88 -2.61
CA ILE A 80 -12.58 19.10 -2.18
C ILE A 80 -12.93 19.33 -0.72
N GLY A 81 -11.98 19.10 0.19
CA GLY A 81 -12.25 19.16 1.60
C GLY A 81 -11.03 18.91 2.49
N ASN A 82 -11.29 18.66 3.77
CA ASN A 82 -10.25 18.21 4.68
C ASN A 82 -9.89 16.75 4.36
N ILE A 83 -8.65 16.52 3.98
CA ILE A 83 -8.20 15.21 3.46
C ILE A 83 -8.58 14.05 4.38
N LYS A 84 -8.44 14.21 5.71
CA LYS A 84 -8.72 13.11 6.65
C LYS A 84 -10.22 12.86 6.78
N ASN A 85 -11.03 13.91 6.81
CA ASN A 85 -12.48 13.78 6.90
C ASN A 85 -13.03 13.13 5.63
N GLU A 86 -12.62 13.63 4.45
CA GLU A 86 -13.05 13.07 3.17
C GLU A 86 -12.64 11.60 2.99
N ILE A 87 -11.45 11.21 3.52
CA ILE A 87 -11.04 9.80 3.53
C ILE A 87 -11.96 8.96 4.43
N VAL A 88 -12.32 9.44 5.62
CA VAL A 88 -13.24 8.72 6.51
C VAL A 88 -14.59 8.57 5.86
N ASP A 89 -15.16 9.66 5.36
CA ASP A 89 -16.48 9.65 4.71
C ASP A 89 -16.51 8.72 3.51
N TYR A 90 -15.40 8.69 2.73
CA TYR A 90 -15.27 7.77 1.60
C TYR A 90 -15.19 6.30 2.04
N LEU A 91 -14.39 5.99 3.07
CA LEU A 91 -14.26 4.64 3.61
C LEU A 91 -15.57 4.12 4.19
N ASP A 92 -16.28 4.97 4.94
CA ASP A 92 -17.56 4.61 5.58
C ASP A 92 -18.66 4.40 4.54
N LYS A 93 -18.68 5.22 3.48
CA LYS A 93 -19.68 5.14 2.41
C LYS A 93 -19.48 3.94 1.48
N ASN A 94 -18.23 3.65 1.11
CA ASN A 94 -17.93 2.66 0.07
C ASN A 94 -17.45 1.32 0.64
N ASN A 95 -17.09 1.27 1.93
CA ASN A 95 -16.64 0.07 2.64
C ASN A 95 -15.68 -0.82 1.81
N PRO A 96 -14.55 -0.28 1.35
CA PRO A 96 -13.63 -1.05 0.51
C PRO A 96 -13.02 -2.22 1.27
N ASP A 97 -12.77 -3.35 0.60
CA ASP A 97 -12.06 -4.49 1.18
C ASP A 97 -10.59 -4.20 1.39
N ILE A 98 -10.01 -3.40 0.49
CA ILE A 98 -8.58 -3.10 0.46
C ILE A 98 -8.37 -1.61 0.19
N VAL A 99 -7.44 -1.02 0.94
CA VAL A 99 -6.95 0.33 0.66
C VAL A 99 -5.52 0.25 0.15
N LEU A 100 -5.28 0.84 -1.03
CA LEU A 100 -3.94 0.93 -1.61
C LEU A 100 -3.40 2.34 -1.49
N LEU A 101 -2.18 2.47 -0.96
CA LEU A 101 -1.46 3.72 -0.77
C LEU A 101 -0.13 3.68 -1.51
N GLY A 102 0.23 4.75 -2.21
CA GLY A 102 1.57 4.91 -2.76
C GLY A 102 2.58 5.33 -1.68
N ARG A 103 3.77 4.75 -1.71
CA ARG A 103 4.88 5.14 -0.84
C ARG A 103 5.54 6.42 -1.35
N ARG A 104 5.76 7.37 -0.46
CA ARG A 104 6.52 8.59 -0.75
C ARG A 104 7.89 8.52 -0.07
N LYS A 105 8.95 8.16 -0.81
CA LYS A 105 10.32 8.09 -0.26
C LYS A 105 11.04 9.44 -0.19
N ASN A 106 10.69 10.40 -1.02
CA ASN A 106 11.52 11.58 -1.27
C ASN A 106 10.93 12.89 -0.73
N LYS A 107 10.63 12.96 0.58
CA LYS A 107 10.58 14.29 1.20
C LYS A 107 11.26 14.27 2.56
N ILE A 108 12.58 14.39 2.52
CA ILE A 108 13.46 14.65 3.68
C ILE A 108 13.01 15.91 4.47
N ILE A 109 12.16 16.75 3.90
CA ILE A 109 11.83 18.07 4.43
C ILE A 109 10.45 18.17 5.09
N ASN A 110 9.59 17.16 5.02
CA ASN A 110 8.26 17.28 5.60
C ASN A 110 8.01 16.27 6.73
N PHE A 111 8.58 16.54 7.89
CA PHE A 111 8.04 16.10 9.19
C PHE A 111 6.58 16.54 9.39
N MET A 112 6.08 17.45 8.56
CA MET A 112 4.72 17.99 8.53
C MET A 112 3.87 17.50 7.34
N GLY A 113 4.28 16.46 6.61
CA GLY A 113 3.37 15.80 5.67
C GLY A 113 2.12 15.29 6.41
N ASP A 114 0.97 15.29 5.77
CA ASP A 114 -0.36 15.05 6.34
C ASP A 114 -0.53 13.71 7.08
N ARG A 115 0.52 12.92 7.26
CA ARG A 115 0.53 11.61 7.93
C ARG A 115 -0.63 10.70 7.50
N ILE A 116 -0.99 10.76 6.20
CA ILE A 116 -2.16 10.04 5.68
C ILE A 116 -1.98 8.53 5.84
N THR A 117 -0.79 8.00 5.56
CA THR A 117 -0.51 6.57 5.77
C THR A 117 -0.76 6.17 7.22
N GLU A 118 -0.26 6.93 8.19
CA GLU A 118 -0.48 6.66 9.61
C GLU A 118 -1.96 6.78 9.98
N PHE A 119 -2.65 7.76 9.42
CA PHE A 119 -4.06 7.97 9.64
C PHE A 119 -4.89 6.79 9.12
N VAL A 120 -4.63 6.33 7.90
CA VAL A 120 -5.31 5.18 7.31
C VAL A 120 -4.98 3.90 8.09
N LEU A 121 -3.73 3.68 8.51
CA LEU A 121 -3.34 2.55 9.34
C LEU A 121 -4.15 2.47 10.65
N LYS A 122 -4.50 3.61 11.23
CA LYS A 122 -5.29 3.67 12.48
C LYS A 122 -6.79 3.49 12.24
N LYS A 123 -7.31 4.04 11.15
CA LYS A 123 -8.74 4.09 10.88
C LYS A 123 -9.24 2.86 10.16
N PHE A 124 -8.53 2.39 9.15
CA PHE A 124 -8.96 1.27 8.33
C PHE A 124 -8.51 -0.07 8.93
N LYS A 125 -9.47 -0.98 9.13
CA LYS A 125 -9.23 -2.31 9.74
C LYS A 125 -9.04 -3.42 8.72
N GLY A 126 -9.33 -3.17 7.45
CA GLY A 126 -9.14 -4.10 6.35
C GLY A 126 -7.67 -4.22 5.91
N LEU A 127 -7.45 -4.83 4.78
CA LEU A 127 -6.13 -4.98 4.17
C LEU A 127 -5.62 -3.64 3.64
N ILE A 128 -4.36 -3.32 3.95
CA ILE A 128 -3.70 -2.12 3.40
C ILE A 128 -2.51 -2.57 2.56
N LEU A 129 -2.51 -2.12 1.32
CA LEU A 129 -1.38 -2.28 0.42
C LEU A 129 -0.60 -0.97 0.33
N ILE A 130 0.71 -1.03 0.50
CA ILE A 130 1.62 0.10 0.30
C ILE A 130 2.48 -0.21 -0.92
N ALA A 131 2.19 0.46 -2.03
CA ALA A 131 2.94 0.30 -3.27
C ALA A 131 4.26 1.08 -3.20
N ASP A 132 5.36 0.42 -3.54
CA ASP A 132 6.66 1.07 -3.69
C ASP A 132 6.71 1.84 -5.03
N ASP A 133 7.37 2.98 -5.05
CA ASP A 133 7.50 3.83 -6.24
C ASP A 133 8.56 3.30 -7.22
N LYS A 134 9.64 2.72 -6.71
CA LYS A 134 10.76 2.20 -7.51
C LYS A 134 10.61 0.73 -7.90
N ASN A 135 10.14 -0.07 -6.94
CA ASN A 135 9.92 -1.51 -7.10
C ASN A 135 8.41 -1.80 -7.09
N CYS A 136 7.67 -1.11 -7.98
CA CYS A 136 6.24 -1.33 -8.10
C CYS A 136 5.94 -2.74 -8.63
N ILE A 137 4.79 -3.25 -8.25
CA ILE A 137 4.31 -4.52 -8.80
C ILE A 137 3.65 -4.20 -10.13
N GLU A 138 4.33 -4.53 -11.21
CA GLU A 138 3.83 -4.30 -12.55
C GLU A 138 2.87 -5.41 -12.98
N PRO A 139 1.77 -5.07 -13.67
CA PRO A 139 0.91 -6.06 -14.27
C PRO A 139 1.71 -6.98 -15.22
N ASN A 140 1.36 -8.25 -15.24
CA ASN A 140 2.03 -9.28 -16.06
C ASN A 140 3.48 -9.62 -15.64
N LYS A 141 3.99 -9.07 -14.54
CA LYS A 141 5.26 -9.50 -13.94
C LYS A 141 5.01 -10.41 -12.75
N GLU A 142 5.90 -11.37 -12.60
CA GLU A 142 5.83 -12.34 -11.51
C GLU A 142 6.00 -11.68 -10.14
N ILE A 143 5.17 -12.09 -9.19
CA ILE A 143 5.28 -11.69 -7.80
C ILE A 143 6.25 -12.62 -7.06
N SER A 144 7.27 -12.03 -6.45
CA SER A 144 8.15 -12.72 -5.50
C SER A 144 7.76 -12.31 -4.09
N LEU A 145 7.13 -13.24 -3.36
CA LEU A 145 6.52 -12.96 -2.05
C LEU A 145 7.44 -13.31 -0.90
N GLY A 146 7.65 -12.34 -0.01
CA GLY A 146 8.21 -12.52 1.31
C GLY A 146 7.14 -12.44 2.39
N VAL A 147 7.31 -13.14 3.49
CA VAL A 147 6.45 -13.08 4.68
C VAL A 147 7.30 -12.66 5.87
N PHE A 148 6.90 -11.61 6.55
CA PHE A 148 7.66 -11.05 7.66
C PHE A 148 6.88 -11.21 8.97
N ASN A 149 7.41 -12.01 9.89
CA ASN A 149 6.85 -12.25 11.23
C ASN A 149 5.32 -12.49 11.26
N SER A 150 4.75 -13.06 10.20
CA SER A 150 3.33 -13.36 10.15
C SER A 150 3.09 -14.84 10.42
N THR A 151 2.09 -15.10 11.24
CA THR A 151 1.62 -16.44 11.56
C THR A 151 0.27 -16.75 10.92
N ASN A 152 -0.44 -15.71 10.44
CA ASN A 152 -1.82 -15.85 9.98
C ASN A 152 -1.94 -15.63 8.47
N THR A 153 -1.97 -16.72 7.71
CA THR A 153 -2.18 -16.71 6.25
C THR A 153 -3.60 -17.14 5.87
N ASN A 154 -4.53 -17.19 6.82
CA ASN A 154 -5.86 -17.78 6.60
C ASN A 154 -6.82 -16.92 5.79
N SER A 155 -6.53 -15.66 5.51
CA SER A 155 -7.42 -14.85 4.67
C SER A 155 -7.41 -15.37 3.22
N VAL A 156 -8.59 -15.40 2.60
CA VAL A 156 -8.75 -15.79 1.17
C VAL A 156 -7.86 -14.95 0.28
N PHE A 157 -7.73 -13.67 0.59
CA PHE A 157 -6.87 -12.74 -0.13
C PHE A 157 -5.40 -13.16 -0.10
N VAL A 158 -4.86 -13.49 1.09
CA VAL A 158 -3.47 -13.94 1.22
C VAL A 158 -3.26 -15.25 0.45
N LYS A 159 -4.21 -16.17 0.53
CA LYS A 159 -4.16 -17.43 -0.24
C LYS A 159 -4.13 -17.17 -1.75
N ASN A 160 -4.93 -16.26 -2.26
CA ASN A 160 -4.92 -15.91 -3.69
C ASN A 160 -3.57 -15.36 -4.14
N ILE A 161 -2.95 -14.49 -3.35
CA ILE A 161 -1.62 -13.95 -3.67
C ILE A 161 -0.56 -15.05 -3.60
N VAL A 162 -0.59 -15.87 -2.57
CA VAL A 162 0.34 -17.00 -2.44
C VAL A 162 0.20 -17.97 -3.62
N ASN A 163 -1.03 -18.23 -4.08
CA ASN A 163 -1.28 -19.10 -5.23
C ASN A 163 -0.86 -18.47 -6.56
N SER A 164 -0.84 -17.15 -6.65
CA SER A 164 -0.41 -16.43 -7.87
C SER A 164 1.12 -16.36 -8.03
N THR A 165 1.89 -16.71 -7.02
CA THR A 165 3.36 -16.75 -7.12
C THR A 165 3.84 -18.17 -7.40
N GLU A 166 4.72 -18.35 -8.40
CA GLU A 166 5.35 -19.64 -8.73
C GLU A 166 6.60 -19.90 -7.87
N LYS A 167 7.22 -18.85 -7.37
CA LYS A 167 8.45 -18.93 -6.57
C LYS A 167 8.21 -19.47 -5.16
N PRO A 168 9.23 -20.09 -4.55
CA PRO A 168 9.18 -20.47 -3.14
C PRO A 168 8.87 -19.27 -2.25
N LEU A 169 8.02 -19.46 -1.24
CA LEU A 169 7.75 -18.43 -0.25
C LEU A 169 8.98 -18.21 0.64
N LYS A 170 9.31 -16.97 0.90
CA LYS A 170 10.47 -16.61 1.73
C LYS A 170 9.98 -16.02 3.06
N PHE A 171 10.24 -16.74 4.14
CA PHE A 171 9.89 -16.33 5.49
C PHE A 171 11.04 -15.61 6.16
N PHE A 172 10.79 -14.43 6.68
CA PHE A 172 11.73 -13.60 7.44
C PHE A 172 11.33 -13.59 8.89
N LYS A 173 12.13 -14.25 9.74
CA LYS A 173 11.91 -14.33 11.18
C LYS A 173 13.02 -13.58 11.92
N ILE A 174 12.65 -12.84 12.96
CA ILE A 174 13.60 -12.22 13.88
C ILE A 174 13.65 -13.08 15.13
N LEU A 175 14.83 -13.58 15.49
CA LEU A 175 15.03 -14.27 16.77
C LEU A 175 14.93 -13.25 17.92
N GLU A 176 13.96 -13.46 18.79
CA GLU A 176 13.96 -12.90 20.13
C GLU A 176 14.57 -13.97 21.06
N ASN A 177 15.52 -13.59 21.94
CA ASN A 177 16.26 -14.48 22.82
C ASN A 177 15.38 -15.61 23.35
N SER A 178 15.82 -16.86 23.11
CA SER A 178 15.32 -18.12 23.69
C SER A 178 13.91 -18.62 23.29
N THR A 179 13.38 -18.32 22.14
CA THR A 179 12.16 -18.97 21.67
C THR A 179 12.50 -20.17 20.78
N THR A 180 12.11 -21.34 21.21
CA THR A 180 12.09 -22.58 20.40
C THR A 180 11.33 -22.33 19.10
N LEU A 181 12.00 -22.53 17.97
CA LEU A 181 11.44 -22.44 16.63
C LEU A 181 10.32 -23.48 16.49
N LYS A 182 9.07 -23.06 16.64
CA LYS A 182 7.95 -23.88 16.19
C LYS A 182 7.95 -23.86 14.66
N LYS A 183 8.16 -25.00 14.04
CA LYS A 183 7.87 -25.21 12.62
C LYS A 183 6.36 -25.07 12.44
N GLU A 184 5.92 -23.93 11.98
CA GLU A 184 4.55 -23.75 11.52
C GLU A 184 4.53 -24.06 10.02
N SER A 185 3.80 -25.10 9.63
CA SER A 185 3.55 -25.45 8.23
C SER A 185 2.56 -24.44 7.65
N PHE A 186 3.06 -23.49 6.88
CA PHE A 186 2.25 -22.37 6.37
C PHE A 186 1.35 -22.72 5.19
N LEU A 187 1.60 -23.79 4.47
CA LEU A 187 0.76 -24.33 3.38
C LEU A 187 1.39 -25.67 3.01
N ASP A 188 0.64 -26.74 3.11
CA ASP A 188 1.14 -28.10 2.95
C ASP A 188 1.78 -28.41 1.59
N ASP A 189 1.53 -27.57 0.55
CA ASP A 189 1.95 -27.85 -0.83
C ASP A 189 3.01 -26.90 -1.42
N LYS A 190 3.42 -25.80 -0.75
CA LYS A 190 4.41 -24.86 -1.30
C LYS A 190 5.78 -24.99 -0.66
N LYS A 191 6.81 -24.98 -1.51
CA LYS A 191 8.20 -24.88 -1.06
C LYS A 191 8.40 -23.55 -0.31
N THR A 192 8.87 -23.65 0.93
CA THR A 192 9.16 -22.51 1.79
C THR A 192 10.64 -22.45 2.11
N VAL A 193 11.20 -21.24 2.17
CA VAL A 193 12.58 -21.00 2.59
C VAL A 193 12.56 -20.03 3.75
N GLU A 194 13.08 -20.44 4.90
CA GLU A 194 13.13 -19.61 6.09
C GLU A 194 14.47 -18.90 6.21
N TYR A 195 14.43 -17.60 6.48
CA TYR A 195 15.58 -16.76 6.78
C TYR A 195 15.44 -16.22 8.20
N ILE A 196 16.42 -16.53 9.02
CA ILE A 196 16.44 -16.16 10.42
C ILE A 196 17.47 -15.05 10.62
N PHE A 197 17.04 -13.93 11.20
CA PHE A 197 17.89 -12.79 11.47
C PHE A 197 18.03 -12.60 12.99
N GLU A 198 19.24 -12.42 13.46
CA GLU A 198 19.50 -12.02 14.84
C GLU A 198 19.11 -10.56 15.05
N ARG A 199 18.49 -10.27 16.19
CA ARG A 199 18.04 -8.93 16.54
C ARG A 199 19.22 -7.98 16.72
N ASN A 200 19.32 -6.98 15.86
CA ASN A 200 20.28 -5.89 15.97
C ASN A 200 19.68 -4.57 15.46
N ASN A 201 20.36 -3.45 15.69
CA ASN A 201 19.89 -2.12 15.28
C ASN A 201 19.75 -1.94 13.76
N SER A 202 20.38 -2.79 12.96
CA SER A 202 20.40 -2.71 11.50
C SER A 202 19.54 -3.78 10.81
N ILE A 203 18.75 -4.53 11.57
CA ILE A 203 18.04 -5.71 11.08
C ILE A 203 17.13 -5.42 9.89
N LEU A 204 16.33 -4.35 9.93
CA LEU A 204 15.46 -3.98 8.83
C LEU A 204 16.24 -3.57 7.57
N LYS A 205 17.41 -2.94 7.73
CA LYS A 205 18.31 -2.62 6.63
C LYS A 205 18.90 -3.89 6.02
N ASN A 206 19.28 -4.86 6.84
CA ASN A 206 19.79 -6.15 6.36
C ASN A 206 18.73 -6.92 5.60
N ILE A 207 17.49 -6.95 6.12
CA ILE A 207 16.34 -7.53 5.44
C ILE A 207 16.09 -6.80 4.11
N SER A 208 16.07 -5.47 4.09
CA SER A 208 15.86 -4.68 2.86
C SER A 208 16.93 -4.98 1.79
N ASN A 209 18.18 -5.06 2.19
CA ASN A 209 19.27 -5.43 1.29
C ASN A 209 19.07 -6.85 0.72
N TYR A 210 18.60 -7.79 1.55
CA TYR A 210 18.32 -9.14 1.12
C TYR A 210 17.15 -9.18 0.12
N LEU A 211 16.05 -8.45 0.41
CA LEU A 211 14.89 -8.34 -0.46
C LEU A 211 15.28 -7.84 -1.86
N SER A 212 16.08 -6.78 -1.90
CA SER A 212 16.58 -6.19 -3.16
C SER A 212 17.47 -7.16 -3.94
N LYS A 213 18.43 -7.83 -3.28
CA LYS A 213 19.33 -8.80 -3.93
C LYS A 213 18.60 -10.02 -4.50
N ASN A 214 17.48 -10.39 -3.92
CA ASN A 214 16.70 -11.58 -4.32
C ASN A 214 15.44 -11.23 -5.12
N ASN A 215 15.32 -9.97 -5.58
CA ASN A 215 14.19 -9.47 -6.37
C ASN A 215 12.83 -9.77 -5.72
N ILE A 216 12.74 -9.63 -4.38
CA ILE A 216 11.48 -9.76 -3.67
C ILE A 216 10.77 -8.41 -3.77
N ASN A 217 9.63 -8.38 -4.47
CA ASN A 217 8.90 -7.16 -4.77
C ASN A 217 7.67 -6.94 -3.87
N LEU A 218 7.28 -7.97 -3.09
CA LEU A 218 6.14 -7.90 -2.19
C LEU A 218 6.45 -8.58 -0.86
N VAL A 219 6.10 -7.93 0.25
CA VAL A 219 6.23 -8.51 1.60
C VAL A 219 4.91 -8.41 2.35
N LEU A 220 4.47 -9.56 2.88
CA LEU A 220 3.33 -9.66 3.77
C LEU A 220 3.77 -9.36 5.21
N VAL A 221 3.04 -8.49 5.89
CA VAL A 221 3.29 -8.07 7.28
C VAL A 221 1.97 -8.05 8.04
N GLU A 222 1.91 -8.72 9.17
CA GLU A 222 0.74 -8.74 10.05
C GLU A 222 0.74 -7.51 10.97
N ARG A 223 -0.45 -6.86 11.11
CA ARG A 223 -0.64 -5.67 11.97
C ARG A 223 -1.21 -6.01 13.35
N ASP A 224 -1.30 -7.28 13.73
CA ASP A 224 -2.01 -7.68 14.94
C ASP A 224 -1.47 -6.92 16.18
N LYS A 225 -2.39 -6.28 16.90
CA LYS A 225 -2.12 -5.57 18.14
C LYS A 225 -1.70 -6.49 19.28
N ASN A 226 -2.09 -7.75 19.22
CA ASN A 226 -1.77 -8.76 20.22
C ASN A 226 -0.40 -9.39 19.99
N ASN A 227 0.17 -9.20 18.82
CA ASN A 227 1.52 -9.65 18.53
C ASN A 227 2.54 -8.71 19.21
N LYS A 228 3.06 -9.11 20.36
CA LYS A 228 4.07 -8.36 21.14
C LYS A 228 5.30 -7.95 20.30
N ASN A 229 5.45 -8.56 19.12
CA ASN A 229 6.60 -8.38 18.22
C ASN A 229 6.45 -7.23 17.22
N LEU A 230 5.20 -6.73 16.94
CA LEU A 230 4.97 -5.65 15.98
C LEU A 230 4.00 -4.58 16.51
N THR A 231 4.51 -3.70 17.37
CA THR A 231 3.82 -2.46 17.77
C THR A 231 3.67 -1.48 16.60
N GLU A 232 2.75 -0.51 16.67
CA GLU A 232 2.55 0.53 15.63
C GLU A 232 3.87 1.23 15.22
N SER A 233 4.79 1.45 16.16
CA SER A 233 6.10 2.03 15.88
C SER A 233 6.95 1.11 15.00
N LYS A 234 6.94 -0.19 15.25
CA LYS A 234 7.68 -1.18 14.45
C LYS A 234 7.12 -1.32 13.04
N ILE A 235 5.78 -1.25 12.86
CA ILE A 235 5.16 -1.23 11.51
C ILE A 235 5.62 -0.01 10.71
N LYS A 236 5.67 1.16 11.34
CA LYS A 236 6.20 2.39 10.70
C LYS A 236 7.65 2.23 10.27
N ASP A 237 8.46 1.60 11.11
CA ASP A 237 9.87 1.34 10.80
C ASP A 237 10.00 0.33 9.65
N VAL A 238 9.15 -0.69 9.59
CA VAL A 238 9.08 -1.62 8.46
C VAL A 238 8.72 -0.88 7.17
N ILE A 239 7.66 -0.07 7.19
CA ILE A 239 7.24 0.72 6.02
C ILE A 239 8.35 1.67 5.55
N LYS A 240 9.10 2.26 6.49
CA LYS A 240 10.16 3.22 6.18
C LYS A 240 11.41 2.56 5.60
N ASN A 241 11.77 1.37 6.08
CA ASN A 241 13.06 0.77 5.81
C ASN A 241 13.05 -0.34 4.75
N LEU A 242 11.91 -0.98 4.47
CA LEU A 242 11.85 -2.01 3.44
C LEU A 242 11.59 -1.39 2.07
N ASP A 243 12.45 -1.69 1.09
CA ASP A 243 12.41 -1.14 -0.27
C ASP A 243 11.63 -2.04 -1.25
N CYS A 244 10.42 -2.41 -0.87
CA CYS A 244 9.49 -3.22 -1.66
C CYS A 244 8.04 -2.86 -1.33
N SER A 245 7.09 -3.30 -2.12
CA SER A 245 5.68 -3.16 -1.78
C SER A 245 5.30 -4.01 -0.57
N LEU A 246 4.34 -3.54 0.23
CA LEU A 246 3.93 -4.20 1.49
C LEU A 246 2.44 -4.48 1.49
N ILE A 247 2.05 -5.67 1.95
CA ILE A 247 0.68 -5.98 2.34
C ILE A 247 0.62 -6.03 3.86
N LEU A 248 -0.23 -5.20 4.42
CA LEU A 248 -0.49 -5.15 5.85
C LEU A 248 -1.83 -5.81 6.12
N THR A 249 -1.80 -7.00 6.73
CA THR A 249 -3.01 -7.72 7.15
C THR A 249 -3.50 -7.21 8.51
N PRO A 250 -4.79 -7.33 8.81
CA PRO A 250 -5.34 -7.01 10.13
C PRO A 250 -4.66 -7.75 11.25
#